data_774b826c16a5b5c1c298030710cf5b6c
#
_entry.id   774b826c16a5b5c1c298030710cf5b6c
#
_cell.length_a   1.000
_cell.length_b   1.000
_cell.length_c   1.000
_cell.angle_alpha   90.00
_cell.angle_beta   90.00
_cell.angle_gamma   90.00
#
_symmetry.space_group_name_H-M   'P 1'
#
loop_
_entity.id
_entity.type
_entity.pdbx_description
1 polymer ?
#
loop_
_entity_poly.entity_id
_entity_poly.type
_entity_poly.pdbx_seq_one_letter_code
_entity_poly.pdbx_strand_id
1 'polypeptide(L)'
;MGSLDIVRNRWERTEMSSSLSSKMLAAAVCLLSAIAAVPANAQSATEIQLSYKDKKFDPVEITAPANTAIVIKLKNLDAKAMEFESKTLKVEKVVAGSSDATINVRAQKPGRYEFFDEYNEKVARGALVVK
;
A
#
# COMPACT_ATOMS: atom_id res chain seq x y z
N MET A 1 -64.66 -2.31 -55.46
CA MET A 1 -64.14 -3.59 -55.14
C MET A 1 -62.68 -3.63 -55.44
N GLY A 2 -61.95 -3.59 -54.58
CA GLY A 2 -60.81 -4.14 -54.24
C GLY A 2 -59.57 -3.75 -54.82
N SER A 3 -58.92 -2.95 -54.83
CA SER A 3 -57.53 -2.80 -55.23
C SER A 3 -56.68 -2.64 -53.96
N LEU A 4 -56.29 -3.74 -53.49
CA LEU A 4 -55.33 -3.78 -52.33
C LEU A 4 -54.02 -4.52 -52.66
N ASP A 5 -53.59 -4.41 -53.88
CA ASP A 5 -52.49 -5.20 -54.38
C ASP A 5 -51.26 -4.41 -54.82
N ILE A 6 -51.01 -3.27 -54.27
CA ILE A 6 -49.86 -2.50 -54.73
C ILE A 6 -48.95 -2.03 -53.56
N VAL A 7 -48.89 -2.77 -52.51
CA VAL A 7 -47.89 -2.47 -51.54
C VAL A 7 -47.09 -3.74 -51.18
N ARG A 8 -46.74 -4.41 -52.25
CA ARG A 8 -45.83 -5.52 -52.08
C ARG A 8 -44.60 -5.20 -52.91
N ASN A 9 -43.50 -5.33 -52.31
CA ASN A 9 -42.23 -5.44 -52.98
C ASN A 9 -41.44 -4.16 -53.24
N ARG A 10 -41.21 -3.44 -52.19
CA ARG A 10 -40.09 -2.49 -52.28
C ARG A 10 -39.00 -2.74 -51.23
N TRP A 11 -39.06 -3.87 -50.59
CA TRP A 11 -38.07 -4.18 -49.53
C TRP A 11 -36.98 -5.14 -49.97
N GLU A 12 -37.12 -5.74 -51.13
CA GLU A 12 -36.30 -6.89 -51.48
C GLU A 12 -35.19 -6.58 -52.46
N ARG A 13 -34.77 -5.35 -52.51
CA ARG A 13 -33.77 -5.00 -53.53
C ARG A 13 -32.61 -4.19 -53.02
N THR A 14 -32.29 -4.38 -51.81
CA THR A 14 -31.04 -3.83 -51.28
C THR A 14 -30.04 -4.91 -50.86
N GLU A 15 -30.22 -6.03 -51.48
CA GLU A 15 -29.35 -7.17 -51.27
C GLU A 15 -28.24 -7.24 -52.29
N MET A 16 -27.78 -6.14 -52.73
CA MET A 16 -26.81 -6.24 -53.79
C MET A 16 -25.60 -5.42 -53.51
N SER A 17 -24.55 -6.13 -53.38
CA SER A 17 -23.22 -5.62 -53.53
C SER A 17 -22.43 -5.26 -52.26
N SER A 18 -22.47 -6.15 -51.35
CA SER A 18 -21.38 -6.14 -50.39
C SER A 18 -20.23 -7.08 -50.76
N SER A 19 -20.23 -7.57 -51.98
CA SER A 19 -19.24 -8.59 -52.34
C SER A 19 -17.95 -8.07 -52.93
N LEU A 20 -17.72 -6.78 -52.92
CA LEU A 20 -16.54 -6.23 -53.57
C LEU A 20 -15.57 -5.50 -52.65
N SER A 21 -15.81 -5.54 -51.37
CA SER A 21 -14.91 -4.83 -50.43
C SER A 21 -13.99 -5.73 -49.62
N SER A 22 -13.98 -7.00 -49.91
CA SER A 22 -13.16 -7.92 -49.15
C SER A 22 -11.71 -8.02 -49.62
N LYS A 23 -11.23 -7.09 -50.39
CA LYS A 23 -9.84 -7.07 -50.86
C LYS A 23 -9.03 -5.87 -50.39
N MET A 24 -9.54 -5.11 -49.47
CA MET A 24 -8.70 -4.22 -48.70
C MET A 24 -8.32 -4.93 -47.42
N LEU A 25 -7.31 -5.75 -47.54
CA LEU A 25 -6.54 -6.19 -46.37
C LEU A 25 -5.98 -4.94 -45.71
N ALA A 26 -6.66 -4.43 -44.77
CA ALA A 26 -6.04 -3.58 -43.78
C ALA A 26 -5.04 -4.45 -43.04
N ALA A 27 -3.78 -4.29 -43.36
CA ALA A 27 -2.73 -4.74 -42.50
C ALA A 27 -2.87 -3.96 -41.20
N ALA A 28 -3.65 -4.51 -40.29
CA ALA A 28 -3.63 -4.08 -38.91
C ALA A 28 -2.30 -4.53 -38.35
N VAL A 29 -1.34 -3.65 -38.43
CA VAL A 29 -0.10 -3.75 -37.66
C VAL A 29 -0.55 -3.60 -36.21
N CYS A 30 -0.80 -4.74 -35.57
CA CYS A 30 -0.85 -4.82 -34.13
C CYS A 30 0.57 -4.57 -33.62
N LEU A 31 0.89 -3.31 -33.39
CA LEU A 31 1.98 -2.93 -32.51
C LEU A 31 1.61 -3.47 -31.13
N LEU A 32 2.02 -4.70 -30.85
CA LEU A 32 2.10 -5.19 -29.48
C LEU A 32 3.13 -4.31 -28.78
N SER A 33 2.65 -3.24 -28.15
CA SER A 33 3.42 -2.54 -27.15
C SER A 33 3.59 -3.52 -25.99
N ALA A 34 4.68 -4.26 -25.98
CA ALA A 34 5.12 -4.97 -24.81
C ALA A 34 5.44 -3.91 -23.74
N ILE A 35 4.46 -3.59 -22.93
CA ILE A 35 4.70 -2.85 -21.70
C ILE A 35 5.51 -3.81 -20.84
N ALA A 36 6.82 -3.65 -20.87
CA ALA A 36 7.68 -4.30 -19.91
C ALA A 36 7.24 -3.77 -18.53
N ALA A 37 6.49 -4.58 -17.81
CA ALA A 37 6.22 -4.34 -16.41
C ALA A 37 7.58 -4.40 -15.70
N VAL A 38 8.15 -3.25 -15.42
CA VAL A 38 9.30 -3.16 -14.54
C VAL A 38 8.80 -3.66 -13.18
N PRO A 39 9.36 -4.74 -12.64
CA PRO A 39 8.98 -5.15 -11.31
C PRO A 39 9.31 -3.98 -10.38
N ALA A 40 8.30 -3.37 -9.82
CA ALA A 40 8.49 -2.44 -8.73
C ALA A 40 9.12 -3.26 -7.61
N ASN A 41 10.42 -3.07 -7.40
CA ASN A 41 11.12 -3.69 -6.29
C ASN A 41 10.55 -3.05 -5.01
N ALA A 42 9.45 -3.60 -4.53
CA ALA A 42 8.87 -3.21 -3.26
C ALA A 42 9.88 -3.62 -2.20
N GLN A 43 10.69 -2.67 -1.76
CA GLN A 43 11.63 -2.89 -0.68
C GLN A 43 10.82 -3.30 0.55
N SER A 44 11.02 -4.53 1.01
CA SER A 44 10.33 -5.05 2.18
C SER A 44 10.65 -4.20 3.40
N ALA A 45 9.63 -3.87 4.18
CA ALA A 45 9.81 -3.15 5.42
C ALA A 45 10.64 -3.99 6.40
N THR A 46 11.50 -3.33 7.17
CA THR A 46 12.23 -3.96 8.27
C THR A 46 11.29 -4.09 9.47
N GLU A 47 11.05 -5.32 9.92
CA GLU A 47 10.27 -5.57 11.11
C GLU A 47 11.15 -5.65 12.35
N ILE A 48 10.76 -4.98 13.44
CA ILE A 48 11.47 -4.91 14.70
C ILE A 48 10.51 -5.25 15.83
N GLN A 49 10.93 -6.15 16.71
CA GLN A 49 10.19 -6.48 17.92
C GLN A 49 10.61 -5.55 19.05
N LEU A 50 9.62 -5.03 19.78
CA LEU A 50 9.82 -4.16 20.93
C LEU A 50 8.79 -4.53 22.00
N SER A 51 9.21 -4.66 23.24
CA SER A 51 8.30 -4.86 24.35
C SER A 51 8.31 -3.67 25.31
N TYR A 52 7.23 -3.53 26.04
CA TYR A 52 7.07 -2.53 27.10
C TYR A 52 6.58 -3.20 28.36
N LYS A 53 7.35 -3.05 29.45
CA LYS A 53 7.02 -3.62 30.76
C LYS A 53 7.60 -2.76 31.88
N ASP A 54 6.85 -2.61 32.96
CA ASP A 54 7.26 -1.86 34.15
C ASP A 54 7.80 -0.45 33.80
N LYS A 55 7.14 0.23 32.87
CA LYS A 55 7.53 1.55 32.34
C LYS A 55 8.90 1.56 31.66
N LYS A 56 9.28 0.48 31.02
CA LYS A 56 10.55 0.36 30.28
C LYS A 56 10.33 -0.32 28.95
N PHE A 57 11.04 0.17 27.95
CA PHE A 57 11.14 -0.50 26.65
C PHE A 57 12.27 -1.53 26.69
N ASP A 58 12.04 -2.66 26.05
CA ASP A 58 13.04 -3.71 25.90
C ASP A 58 13.02 -4.24 24.44
N PRO A 59 14.12 -4.12 23.71
CA PRO A 59 15.35 -3.42 24.08
C PRO A 59 15.16 -1.88 24.14
N VAL A 60 15.97 -1.20 24.92
CA VAL A 60 15.96 0.28 25.03
C VAL A 60 16.39 0.94 23.73
N GLU A 61 17.22 0.28 22.94
CA GLU A 61 17.67 0.74 21.64
C GLU A 61 17.41 -0.30 20.57
N ILE A 62 16.73 0.10 19.52
CA ILE A 62 16.45 -0.72 18.32
C ILE A 62 17.19 -0.14 17.13
N THR A 63 17.54 -0.98 16.16
CA THR A 63 18.33 -0.59 14.99
C THR A 63 17.59 -0.94 13.70
N ALA A 64 17.70 -0.08 12.71
CA ALA A 64 17.13 -0.30 11.38
C ALA A 64 18.06 0.21 10.27
N PRO A 65 17.97 -0.32 9.05
CA PRO A 65 18.67 0.20 7.91
C PRO A 65 18.08 1.54 7.44
N ALA A 66 18.95 2.43 6.93
CA ALA A 66 18.52 3.70 6.37
C ALA A 66 17.66 3.51 5.10
N ASN A 67 16.83 4.50 4.83
CA ASN A 67 16.01 4.59 3.63
C ASN A 67 15.07 3.38 3.40
N THR A 68 14.75 2.65 4.46
CA THR A 68 13.85 1.51 4.45
C THR A 68 12.67 1.77 5.37
N ALA A 69 11.48 1.41 4.94
CA ALA A 69 10.30 1.46 5.80
C ALA A 69 10.47 0.50 7.00
N ILE A 70 9.98 0.90 8.16
CA ILE A 70 10.17 0.14 9.40
C ILE A 70 8.79 -0.17 10.00
N VAL A 71 8.64 -1.39 10.48
CA VAL A 71 7.45 -1.85 11.19
C VAL A 71 7.87 -2.27 12.58
N ILE A 72 7.47 -1.53 13.60
CA ILE A 72 7.73 -1.90 14.99
C ILE A 72 6.52 -2.68 15.51
N LYS A 73 6.76 -3.90 15.94
CA LYS A 73 5.80 -4.74 16.66
C LYS A 73 5.97 -4.50 18.14
N LEU A 74 5.13 -3.64 18.70
CA LEU A 74 5.18 -3.28 20.11
C LEU A 74 4.22 -4.14 20.91
N LYS A 75 4.75 -4.79 21.94
CA LYS A 75 3.98 -5.58 22.90
C LYS A 75 3.95 -4.89 24.24
N ASN A 76 2.77 -4.45 24.68
CA ASN A 76 2.56 -3.90 26.01
C ASN A 76 2.27 -5.05 27.00
N LEU A 77 3.23 -5.35 27.87
CA LEU A 77 3.12 -6.40 28.89
C LEU A 77 2.53 -5.90 30.21
N ASP A 78 2.36 -4.58 30.35
CA ASP A 78 1.71 -4.01 31.52
C ASP A 78 0.17 -4.09 31.37
N ALA A 79 -0.50 -4.18 32.50
CA ALA A 79 -1.98 -4.20 32.53
C ALA A 79 -2.61 -2.84 32.17
N LYS A 80 -1.83 -1.77 32.24
CA LYS A 80 -2.27 -0.42 31.90
C LYS A 80 -1.91 -0.05 30.47
N ALA A 81 -2.70 0.81 29.85
CA ALA A 81 -2.36 1.39 28.58
C ALA A 81 -1.08 2.24 28.65
N MET A 82 -0.35 2.28 27.57
CA MET A 82 0.78 3.16 27.34
C MET A 82 0.59 3.91 26.04
N GLU A 83 1.31 5.00 25.84
CA GLU A 83 1.28 5.77 24.58
C GLU A 83 2.70 5.90 24.03
N PHE A 84 2.95 5.16 22.96
CA PHE A 84 4.19 5.29 22.22
C PHE A 84 4.20 6.60 21.45
N GLU A 85 5.15 7.46 21.72
CA GLU A 85 5.35 8.70 20.99
C GLU A 85 6.80 8.87 20.54
N SER A 86 6.96 9.38 19.32
CA SER A 86 8.22 9.89 18.81
C SER A 86 7.98 11.16 17.98
N LYS A 87 8.38 12.29 18.52
CA LYS A 87 8.26 13.60 17.87
C LYS A 87 9.07 13.67 16.58
N THR A 88 10.24 13.07 16.56
CA THR A 88 11.14 13.07 15.40
C THR A 88 10.68 12.13 14.29
N LEU A 89 10.08 10.99 14.62
CA LEU A 89 9.49 10.07 13.67
C LEU A 89 8.06 10.49 13.26
N LYS A 90 7.46 11.42 14.01
CA LYS A 90 6.05 11.86 13.84
C LYS A 90 5.08 10.68 13.95
N VAL A 91 5.25 9.91 14.98
CA VAL A 91 4.45 8.72 15.27
C VAL A 91 3.92 8.81 16.69
N GLU A 92 2.64 8.52 16.83
CA GLU A 92 1.91 8.45 18.09
C GLU A 92 0.97 7.24 18.04
N LYS A 93 0.95 6.44 19.10
CA LYS A 93 0.10 5.25 19.16
C LYS A 93 -0.21 4.85 20.59
N VAL A 94 -1.49 4.89 20.97
CA VAL A 94 -1.97 4.31 22.22
C VAL A 94 -2.03 2.80 22.10
N VAL A 95 -1.47 2.09 23.07
CA VAL A 95 -1.46 0.63 23.16
C VAL A 95 -2.13 0.21 24.45
N ALA A 96 -3.25 -0.48 24.36
CA ALA A 96 -3.97 -0.96 25.55
C ALA A 96 -3.09 -1.89 26.40
N GLY A 97 -3.43 -2.03 27.67
CA GLY A 97 -2.74 -2.98 28.54
C GLY A 97 -2.87 -4.42 28.05
N SER A 98 -1.84 -5.22 28.21
CA SER A 98 -1.78 -6.64 27.82
C SER A 98 -2.14 -6.85 26.34
N SER A 99 -1.74 -5.93 25.48
CA SER A 99 -2.04 -6.00 24.05
C SER A 99 -0.83 -5.63 23.17
N ASP A 100 -0.96 -5.93 21.88
CA ASP A 100 0.08 -5.68 20.89
C ASP A 100 -0.39 -4.57 19.92
N ALA A 101 0.58 -3.83 19.38
CA ALA A 101 0.33 -2.83 18.36
C ALA A 101 1.40 -2.88 17.26
N THR A 102 0.99 -2.51 16.06
CA THR A 102 1.91 -2.30 14.95
C THR A 102 2.09 -0.81 14.73
N ILE A 103 3.33 -0.37 14.72
CA ILE A 103 3.72 1.02 14.49
C ILE A 103 4.48 1.09 13.17
N ASN A 104 3.93 1.82 12.21
CA ASN A 104 4.55 2.00 10.91
C ASN A 104 5.38 3.28 10.92
N VAL A 105 6.66 3.16 10.63
CA VAL A 105 7.60 4.26 10.53
C VAL A 105 8.07 4.37 9.08
N ARG A 106 7.98 5.56 8.53
CA ARG A 106 8.48 5.81 7.17
C ARG A 106 10.00 5.64 7.13
N ALA A 107 10.52 5.39 5.93
CA ALA A 107 11.95 5.35 5.71
C ALA A 107 12.64 6.61 6.27
N GLN A 108 13.68 6.41 7.03
CA GLN A 108 14.44 7.45 7.71
C GLN A 108 15.86 7.54 7.17
N LYS A 109 16.46 8.71 7.31
CA LYS A 109 17.89 8.90 7.09
C LYS A 109 18.68 8.35 8.27
N PRO A 110 20.00 8.08 8.12
CA PRO A 110 20.84 7.72 9.25
C PRO A 110 20.72 8.74 10.37
N GLY A 111 20.59 8.26 11.61
CA GLY A 111 20.42 9.10 12.78
C GLY A 111 19.84 8.37 13.97
N ARG A 112 19.68 9.11 15.05
CA ARG A 112 19.09 8.63 16.31
C ARG A 112 17.74 9.32 16.50
N TYR A 113 16.69 8.52 16.66
CA TYR A 113 15.31 8.95 16.79
C TYR A 113 14.78 8.46 18.13
N GLU A 114 14.53 9.37 19.05
CA GLU A 114 14.02 9.03 20.35
C GLU A 114 12.52 8.73 20.33
N PHE A 115 12.10 7.80 21.16
CA PHE A 115 10.71 7.52 21.47
C PHE A 115 10.54 7.35 22.99
N PHE A 116 9.31 7.49 23.44
CA PHE A 116 8.97 7.40 24.86
C PHE A 116 7.49 7.01 25.05
N ASP A 117 7.15 6.61 26.27
CA ASP A 117 5.76 6.51 26.69
C ASP A 117 5.30 7.87 27.21
N GLU A 118 4.35 8.50 26.53
CA GLU A 118 3.86 9.83 26.92
C GLU A 118 3.33 9.88 28.35
N TYR A 119 2.66 8.82 28.79
CA TYR A 119 2.15 8.74 30.15
C TYR A 119 3.23 8.62 31.22
N ASN A 120 4.45 8.23 30.83
CA ASN A 120 5.59 8.04 31.71
C ASN A 120 6.91 8.60 31.14
N GLU A 121 6.85 9.73 30.44
CA GLU A 121 7.94 10.30 29.65
C GLU A 121 9.29 10.39 30.38
N LYS A 122 9.27 10.68 31.68
CA LYS A 122 10.51 10.87 32.48
C LYS A 122 11.31 9.59 32.66
N VAL A 123 10.67 8.42 32.59
CA VAL A 123 11.29 7.13 32.92
C VAL A 123 11.26 6.13 31.79
N ALA A 124 10.28 6.21 30.91
CA ALA A 124 10.07 5.26 29.84
C ALA A 124 10.53 5.84 28.49
N ARG A 125 11.81 5.67 28.19
CA ARG A 125 12.43 6.18 26.96
C ARG A 125 13.22 5.09 26.25
N GLY A 126 13.30 5.22 24.94
CA GLY A 126 14.14 4.39 24.06
C GLY A 126 14.55 5.17 22.82
N ALA A 127 15.27 4.50 21.93
CA ALA A 127 15.72 5.10 20.69
C ALA A 127 15.74 4.10 19.53
N LEU A 128 15.43 4.60 18.35
CA LEU A 128 15.68 3.94 17.08
C LEU A 128 16.96 4.52 16.48
N VAL A 129 17.94 3.68 16.23
CA VAL A 129 19.19 4.03 15.54
C VAL A 129 19.10 3.54 14.11
N VAL A 130 19.14 4.46 13.18
CA VAL A 130 19.13 4.19 11.74
C VAL A 130 20.54 4.36 11.17
N LYS A 131 21.04 3.36 10.47
CA LYS A 131 22.41 3.34 9.90
C LYS A 131 22.52 2.59 8.58
#